data_e87cff9edc96e41247368ab172d3bceb
#
_entry.id   e87cff9edc96e41247368ab172d3bceb
#
_cell.length_a   1.000
_cell.length_b   1.000
_cell.length_c   1.000
_cell.angle_alpha   90.00
_cell.angle_beta   90.00
_cell.angle_gamma   90.00
#
_symmetry.space_group_name_H-M   'P 1'
#
loop_
_entity.id
_entity.type
_entity.pdbx_description
1 polymer ?
#
loop_
_entity_poly.entity_id
_entity_poly.type
_entity_poly.pdbx_seq_one_letter_code
_entity_poly.pdbx_strand_id
1 'polypeptide(L)'
;MYNGPMLEALPLEVFFGVGGVFSVLVVYFALFRGGKAPPSKASQELEQLQKTVAEKQSPRKNYKTLQEAMSQTQKSFWGRMSSSLVGGGAVDRAQLEAIEEVLYTSDLGPKTVQRLFASLESKLSQSLGSDALKQALKQEMISIFSSVGDINNTAFQVLPQGLTVWMVVGVNGAGKTTTIGKLASQLQQSGKKVMIAAGDTFRAAADAQLKVWSERAQVEIYSPENVKDPSAVAFEAVNKAQARGFDVLIVDTAGRLHTQVNLMEELKKMKRVIQKVNVTAPHEVILVLDANSGQNALIQAEQFHQALGVTGVILTKMDGSAKGGVAIGVAGDVGLPVKMIGVGEAVEDLRTFSPTDFVDSIL
;
A
#
# COMPACT_ATOMS: atom_id res chain seq x y z
N MET A 1 18.89 67.17 23.88
CA MET A 1 17.56 67.41 23.33
C MET A 1 17.30 66.36 22.25
N TYR A 2 16.61 65.29 22.59
CA TYR A 2 16.25 64.24 21.64
C TYR A 2 14.71 64.07 21.75
N ASN A 3 13.99 64.53 20.74
CA ASN A 3 12.56 64.34 20.60
C ASN A 3 12.33 62.98 19.96
N GLY A 4 11.81 62.00 20.72
CA GLY A 4 11.23 60.75 20.18
C GLY A 4 9.76 60.95 19.87
N PRO A 5 9.19 60.27 18.86
CA PRO A 5 7.79 60.41 18.50
C PRO A 5 6.88 59.77 19.55
N MET A 6 5.84 60.52 19.93
CA MET A 6 4.71 60.03 20.73
C MET A 6 3.97 58.89 19.97
N LEU A 7 3.90 57.76 20.60
CA LEU A 7 2.94 56.71 20.24
C LEU A 7 1.58 57.07 20.85
N GLU A 8 0.64 57.50 20.03
CA GLU A 8 -0.75 57.63 20.43
C GLU A 8 -1.31 56.29 20.86
N ALA A 9 -1.86 56.24 22.06
CA ALA A 9 -2.49 55.07 22.63
C ALA A 9 -3.79 54.75 21.87
N LEU A 10 -3.81 53.66 21.14
CA LEU A 10 -5.02 53.05 20.62
C LEU A 10 -5.84 52.46 21.78
N PRO A 11 -7.16 52.60 21.79
CA PRO A 11 -8.02 52.15 22.91
C PRO A 11 -8.03 50.63 23.03
N LEU A 12 -7.97 50.17 24.26
CA LEU A 12 -7.81 48.78 24.69
C LEU A 12 -9.01 47.86 24.42
N GLU A 13 -10.05 48.34 23.74
CA GLU A 13 -11.33 47.62 23.63
C GLU A 13 -11.44 46.72 22.37
N VAL A 14 -10.43 46.64 21.47
CA VAL A 14 -10.55 45.92 20.24
C VAL A 14 -9.90 44.50 20.30
N PHE A 15 -9.33 44.10 21.42
CA PHE A 15 -8.57 42.83 21.53
C PHE A 15 -9.08 41.85 22.60
N PHE A 16 -10.38 41.62 22.68
CA PHE A 16 -10.95 40.52 23.45
C PHE A 16 -11.45 39.38 22.54
N GLY A 17 -10.51 38.70 21.91
CA GLY A 17 -10.67 37.31 21.44
C GLY A 17 -9.52 36.49 21.97
N VAL A 18 -9.78 35.31 22.50
CA VAL A 18 -8.85 34.41 23.19
C VAL A 18 -7.56 34.08 22.35
N GLY A 19 -7.53 34.42 21.07
CA GLY A 19 -6.35 34.32 20.20
C GLY A 19 -5.42 35.53 20.20
N GLY A 20 -5.90 36.73 20.54
CA GLY A 20 -5.12 37.97 20.42
C GLY A 20 -4.03 38.13 21.51
N VAL A 21 -4.32 37.69 22.73
CA VAL A 21 -3.38 37.80 23.88
C VAL A 21 -2.17 36.89 23.70
N PHE A 22 -2.35 35.72 23.04
CA PHE A 22 -1.25 34.79 22.77
C PHE A 22 -0.29 35.33 21.71
N SER A 23 -0.79 36.02 20.69
CA SER A 23 0.04 36.58 19.61
C SER A 23 0.89 37.75 20.10
N VAL A 24 0.35 38.62 20.98
CA VAL A 24 1.09 39.76 21.55
C VAL A 24 2.18 39.29 22.52
N LEU A 25 1.92 38.27 23.32
CA LEU A 25 2.91 37.68 24.23
C LEU A 25 4.07 37.01 23.46
N VAL A 26 3.79 36.33 22.37
CA VAL A 26 4.83 35.69 21.53
C VAL A 26 5.73 36.72 20.87
N VAL A 27 5.15 37.81 20.33
CA VAL A 27 5.92 38.92 19.73
C VAL A 27 6.72 39.67 20.78
N TYR A 28 6.18 39.91 21.98
CA TYR A 28 6.90 40.54 23.09
C TYR A 28 8.09 39.70 23.56
N PHE A 29 7.91 38.36 23.67
CA PHE A 29 9.01 37.45 24.08
C PHE A 29 10.09 37.32 23.00
N ALA A 30 9.73 37.35 21.70
CA ALA A 30 10.67 37.29 20.60
C ALA A 30 11.52 38.57 20.44
N LEU A 31 10.92 39.73 20.75
CA LEU A 31 11.61 41.04 20.60
C LEU A 31 12.48 41.41 21.80
N PHE A 32 12.17 40.92 23.02
CA PHE A 32 12.84 41.38 24.26
C PHE A 32 13.80 40.42 24.92
N ARG A 33 13.84 39.13 24.54
CA ARG A 33 14.70 38.13 25.20
C ARG A 33 15.67 37.36 24.30
N GLY A 34 15.74 37.63 23.01
CA GLY A 34 16.71 36.94 22.15
C GLY A 34 16.59 35.39 22.18
N GLY A 35 15.47 34.84 22.73
CA GLY A 35 15.20 33.42 22.82
C GLY A 35 14.40 32.96 21.59
N LYS A 36 14.73 31.80 21.05
CA LYS A 36 13.93 31.15 20.00
C LYS A 36 12.49 31.04 20.49
N ALA A 37 11.53 31.48 19.69
CA ALA A 37 10.10 31.33 19.97
C ALA A 37 9.81 29.84 20.28
N PRO A 38 8.94 29.52 21.27
CA PRO A 38 8.58 28.14 21.53
C PRO A 38 7.94 27.53 20.27
N PRO A 39 8.31 26.29 19.91
CA PRO A 39 7.80 25.65 18.71
C PRO A 39 6.27 25.62 18.75
N SER A 40 5.61 25.93 17.63
CA SER A 40 4.16 25.85 17.52
C SER A 40 3.69 24.43 17.81
N LYS A 41 2.43 24.25 18.26
CA LYS A 41 1.84 22.89 18.44
C LYS A 41 2.05 22.02 17.23
N ALA A 42 1.91 22.59 16.02
CA ALA A 42 2.15 21.91 14.76
C ALA A 42 3.62 21.46 14.60
N SER A 43 4.59 22.28 15.07
CA SER A 43 6.00 21.90 15.04
C SER A 43 6.34 20.81 16.04
N GLN A 44 5.69 20.79 17.20
CA GLN A 44 5.86 19.74 18.23
C GLN A 44 5.22 18.43 17.78
N GLU A 45 4.04 18.48 17.13
CA GLU A 45 3.40 17.31 16.53
C GLU A 45 4.22 16.76 15.35
N LEU A 46 4.83 17.62 14.54
CA LEU A 46 5.73 17.21 13.46
C LEU A 46 7.00 16.53 14.01
N GLU A 47 7.58 17.09 15.08
CA GLU A 47 8.76 16.53 15.73
C GLU A 47 8.44 15.22 16.46
N GLN A 48 7.27 15.10 17.08
CA GLN A 48 6.78 13.86 17.65
C GLN A 48 6.47 12.81 16.57
N LEU A 49 5.87 13.21 15.44
CA LEU A 49 5.66 12.33 14.29
C LEU A 49 6.99 11.88 13.68
N GLN A 50 7.97 12.76 13.56
CA GLN A 50 9.30 12.40 13.10
C GLN A 50 10.01 11.44 14.06
N LYS A 51 9.90 11.66 15.38
CA LYS A 51 10.40 10.74 16.42
C LYS A 51 9.66 9.41 16.39
N THR A 52 8.32 9.42 16.27
CA THR A 52 7.51 8.19 16.20
C THR A 52 7.79 7.40 14.92
N VAL A 53 8.07 8.07 13.80
CA VAL A 53 8.52 7.43 12.54
C VAL A 53 9.96 6.91 12.67
N ALA A 54 10.82 7.60 13.42
CA ALA A 54 12.17 7.13 13.70
C ALA A 54 12.21 5.99 14.74
N GLU A 55 11.38 6.05 15.79
CA GLU A 55 11.30 5.03 16.85
C GLU A 55 10.56 3.76 16.42
N LYS A 56 9.62 3.83 15.48
CA LYS A 56 8.98 2.66 14.86
C LYS A 56 9.88 1.93 13.85
N GLN A 57 11.10 2.36 13.67
CA GLN A 57 12.10 1.53 13.00
C GLN A 57 12.49 0.40 13.95
N SER A 58 11.66 -0.66 14.02
CA SER A 58 12.11 -1.98 14.41
C SER A 58 13.48 -2.24 13.76
N PRO A 59 14.43 -2.93 14.44
CA PRO A 59 15.73 -3.20 13.85
C PRO A 59 15.50 -3.71 12.43
N ARG A 60 16.02 -2.98 11.43
CA ARG A 60 15.81 -3.24 10.00
C ARG A 60 16.20 -4.68 9.74
N LYS A 61 15.23 -5.56 9.58
CA LYS A 61 15.48 -6.90 9.04
C LYS A 61 15.80 -6.70 7.56
N ASN A 62 17.07 -6.65 7.25
CA ASN A 62 17.53 -6.52 5.88
C ASN A 62 17.50 -7.92 5.25
N TYR A 63 16.37 -8.31 4.67
CA TYR A 63 16.26 -9.58 3.97
C TYR A 63 17.04 -9.53 2.66
N LYS A 64 18.12 -10.31 2.56
CA LYS A 64 18.92 -10.40 1.34
C LYS A 64 18.16 -11.11 0.22
N THR A 65 17.33 -12.10 0.57
CA THR A 65 16.58 -12.91 -0.37
C THR A 65 15.07 -12.87 -0.07
N LEU A 66 14.25 -13.19 -1.06
CA LEU A 66 12.80 -13.38 -0.87
C LEU A 66 12.53 -14.56 0.07
N GLN A 67 13.32 -15.63 -0.03
CA GLN A 67 13.20 -16.81 0.80
C GLN A 67 13.39 -16.50 2.30
N GLU A 68 14.37 -15.65 2.64
CA GLU A 68 14.54 -15.18 4.03
C GLU A 68 13.32 -14.41 4.52
N ALA A 69 12.78 -13.50 3.70
CA ALA A 69 11.60 -12.72 4.03
C ALA A 69 10.35 -13.59 4.22
N MET A 70 10.20 -14.65 3.41
CA MET A 70 9.04 -15.55 3.41
C MET A 70 9.19 -16.75 4.36
N SER A 71 10.25 -16.81 5.16
CA SER A 71 10.54 -17.98 6.02
C SER A 71 9.42 -18.34 7.01
N GLN A 72 8.66 -17.37 7.49
CA GLN A 72 7.49 -17.63 8.35
C GLN A 72 6.33 -18.26 7.57
N THR A 73 6.05 -17.75 6.37
CA THR A 73 5.06 -18.34 5.45
C THR A 73 5.44 -19.78 5.10
N GLN A 74 6.70 -20.03 4.78
CA GLN A 74 7.19 -21.37 4.46
C GLN A 74 6.97 -22.34 5.63
N LYS A 75 7.33 -21.94 6.84
CA LYS A 75 7.11 -22.78 8.03
C LYS A 75 5.63 -23.04 8.31
N SER A 76 4.78 -22.05 8.15
CA SER A 76 3.33 -22.19 8.42
C SER A 76 2.60 -22.97 7.32
N PHE A 77 3.04 -22.85 6.08
CA PHE A 77 2.41 -23.52 4.94
C PHE A 77 3.05 -24.90 4.67
N TRP A 78 4.27 -24.89 4.12
CA TRP A 78 4.95 -26.15 3.77
C TRP A 78 5.35 -26.99 4.99
N GLY A 79 5.80 -26.34 6.07
CA GLY A 79 6.18 -27.04 7.30
C GLY A 79 5.02 -27.85 7.90
N ARG A 80 3.79 -27.31 7.90
CA ARG A 80 2.58 -28.03 8.35
C ARG A 80 2.18 -29.13 7.36
N MET A 81 2.25 -28.86 6.07
CA MET A 81 1.92 -29.83 5.03
C MET A 81 2.90 -31.01 5.02
N SER A 82 4.20 -30.74 5.12
CA SER A 82 5.22 -31.79 5.13
C SER A 82 5.15 -32.67 6.40
N SER A 83 4.75 -32.08 7.55
CA SER A 83 4.55 -32.88 8.78
C SER A 83 3.40 -33.88 8.67
N SER A 84 2.40 -33.62 7.83
CA SER A 84 1.30 -34.54 7.54
C SER A 84 1.72 -35.67 6.58
N LEU A 85 2.88 -35.57 5.96
CA LEU A 85 3.42 -36.54 4.97
C LEU A 85 4.46 -37.50 5.56
N VAL A 86 4.61 -37.55 6.88
CA VAL A 86 5.60 -38.43 7.55
C VAL A 86 5.22 -39.89 7.36
N GLY A 87 6.06 -40.67 6.64
CA GLY A 87 5.84 -42.10 6.44
C GLY A 87 6.46 -42.74 5.21
N GLY A 88 6.98 -41.93 4.26
CA GLY A 88 7.82 -42.40 3.14
C GLY A 88 7.14 -43.34 2.10
N GLY A 89 5.82 -43.48 2.15
CA GLY A 89 5.01 -44.26 1.22
C GLY A 89 4.11 -43.42 0.30
N ALA A 90 3.20 -44.10 -0.39
CA ALA A 90 2.11 -43.41 -1.11
C ALA A 90 1.22 -42.64 -0.11
N VAL A 91 0.82 -41.42 -0.48
CA VAL A 91 -0.06 -40.59 0.35
C VAL A 91 -1.41 -41.30 0.54
N ASP A 92 -1.78 -41.54 1.78
CA ASP A 92 -3.05 -42.16 2.13
C ASP A 92 -4.19 -41.11 2.27
N ARG A 93 -5.41 -41.61 2.51
CA ARG A 93 -6.60 -40.77 2.64
C ARG A 93 -6.54 -39.83 3.86
N ALA A 94 -5.97 -40.30 4.98
CA ALA A 94 -5.86 -39.49 6.19
C ALA A 94 -4.85 -38.33 6.01
N GLN A 95 -3.77 -38.60 5.29
CA GLN A 95 -2.80 -37.58 4.91
C GLN A 95 -3.40 -36.55 3.94
N LEU A 96 -4.27 -36.97 3.02
CA LEU A 96 -5.03 -36.08 2.14
C LEU A 96 -5.96 -35.15 2.93
N GLU A 97 -6.73 -35.67 3.86
CA GLU A 97 -7.63 -34.89 4.72
C GLU A 97 -6.82 -33.87 5.55
N ALA A 98 -5.64 -34.25 6.05
CA ALA A 98 -4.74 -33.33 6.75
C ALA A 98 -4.16 -32.24 5.83
N ILE A 99 -3.84 -32.55 4.58
CA ILE A 99 -3.40 -31.56 3.57
C ILE A 99 -4.55 -30.57 3.27
N GLU A 100 -5.77 -31.07 3.10
CA GLU A 100 -6.95 -30.24 2.87
C GLU A 100 -7.17 -29.24 4.02
N GLU A 101 -7.06 -29.70 5.27
CA GLU A 101 -7.14 -28.83 6.45
C GLU A 101 -6.07 -27.74 6.44
N VAL A 102 -4.83 -28.08 6.08
CA VAL A 102 -3.75 -27.08 5.95
C VAL A 102 -4.07 -26.05 4.88
N LEU A 103 -4.60 -26.45 3.72
CA LEU A 103 -4.98 -25.57 2.64
C LEU A 103 -6.09 -24.59 3.08
N TYR A 104 -7.16 -25.07 3.75
CA TYR A 104 -8.25 -24.24 4.26
C TYR A 104 -7.78 -23.23 5.32
N THR A 105 -6.82 -23.61 6.15
CA THR A 105 -6.30 -22.74 7.22
C THR A 105 -5.16 -21.81 6.78
N SER A 106 -4.77 -21.84 5.50
CA SER A 106 -3.65 -21.09 4.95
C SER A 106 -4.05 -19.80 4.20
N ASP A 107 -5.27 -19.30 4.42
CA ASP A 107 -5.80 -18.05 3.82
C ASP A 107 -5.82 -18.04 2.28
N LEU A 108 -5.92 -19.20 1.65
CA LEU A 108 -5.93 -19.36 0.19
C LEU A 108 -7.25 -18.94 -0.46
N GLY A 109 -8.35 -19.00 0.31
CA GLY A 109 -9.71 -18.85 -0.21
C GLY A 109 -10.31 -20.16 -0.74
N PRO A 110 -11.65 -20.31 -0.66
CA PRO A 110 -12.31 -21.60 -0.85
C PRO A 110 -12.20 -22.14 -2.28
N LYS A 111 -12.31 -21.29 -3.31
CA LYS A 111 -12.20 -21.72 -4.72
C LYS A 111 -10.78 -22.21 -5.04
N THR A 112 -9.79 -21.49 -4.54
CA THR A 112 -8.37 -21.84 -4.69
C THR A 112 -8.07 -23.16 -4.00
N VAL A 113 -8.56 -23.38 -2.76
CA VAL A 113 -8.39 -24.65 -2.04
C VAL A 113 -9.00 -25.80 -2.82
N GLN A 114 -10.25 -25.68 -3.28
CA GLN A 114 -10.92 -26.70 -4.09
C GLN A 114 -10.11 -27.04 -5.33
N ARG A 115 -9.60 -26.03 -6.04
CA ARG A 115 -8.80 -26.23 -7.27
C ARG A 115 -7.49 -26.95 -6.96
N LEU A 116 -6.76 -26.54 -5.92
CA LEU A 116 -5.51 -27.20 -5.52
C LEU A 116 -5.78 -28.62 -5.06
N PHE A 117 -6.81 -28.86 -4.25
CA PHE A 117 -7.15 -30.18 -3.73
C PHE A 117 -7.55 -31.15 -4.86
N ALA A 118 -8.42 -30.73 -5.79
CA ALA A 118 -8.81 -31.55 -6.94
C ALA A 118 -7.60 -31.92 -7.84
N SER A 119 -6.65 -30.98 -8.02
CA SER A 119 -5.40 -31.27 -8.74
C SER A 119 -4.55 -32.30 -8.04
N LEU A 120 -4.47 -32.27 -6.70
CA LEU A 120 -3.74 -33.23 -5.89
C LEU A 120 -4.42 -34.62 -5.92
N GLU A 121 -5.71 -34.67 -5.70
CA GLU A 121 -6.50 -35.92 -5.69
C GLU A 121 -6.35 -36.69 -7.01
N SER A 122 -6.42 -35.98 -8.15
CA SER A 122 -6.24 -36.58 -9.47
C SER A 122 -4.85 -37.21 -9.68
N LYS A 123 -3.81 -36.66 -9.03
CA LYS A 123 -2.43 -37.17 -9.13
C LYS A 123 -2.11 -38.25 -8.11
N LEU A 124 -2.78 -38.28 -6.97
CA LEU A 124 -2.57 -39.26 -5.91
C LEU A 124 -3.02 -40.68 -6.30
N SER A 125 -3.95 -40.81 -7.24
CA SER A 125 -4.29 -42.11 -7.84
C SER A 125 -3.05 -42.81 -8.48
N GLN A 126 -1.94 -42.07 -8.65
CA GLN A 126 -0.68 -42.55 -9.24
C GLN A 126 0.41 -42.90 -8.20
N SER A 127 0.05 -43.02 -6.90
CA SER A 127 1.00 -43.37 -5.80
C SER A 127 2.21 -42.45 -5.71
N LEU A 128 2.00 -41.14 -5.68
CA LEU A 128 3.06 -40.13 -5.63
C LEU A 128 3.67 -40.01 -4.23
N GLY A 129 5.00 -39.93 -4.17
CA GLY A 129 5.72 -39.55 -2.95
C GLY A 129 5.69 -38.04 -2.67
N SER A 130 6.20 -37.62 -1.50
CA SER A 130 6.24 -36.22 -1.03
C SER A 130 6.77 -35.21 -2.04
N ASP A 131 7.83 -35.55 -2.78
CA ASP A 131 8.46 -34.63 -3.76
C ASP A 131 7.55 -34.42 -4.97
N ALA A 132 6.87 -35.46 -5.44
CA ALA A 132 5.94 -35.34 -6.54
C ALA A 132 4.69 -34.52 -6.15
N LEU A 133 4.23 -34.61 -4.90
CA LEU A 133 3.19 -33.77 -4.35
C LEU A 133 3.61 -32.31 -4.32
N LYS A 134 4.83 -32.00 -3.86
CA LYS A 134 5.39 -30.65 -3.85
C LYS A 134 5.44 -30.06 -5.25
N GLN A 135 5.91 -30.83 -6.24
CA GLN A 135 5.94 -30.40 -7.64
C GLN A 135 4.54 -30.19 -8.23
N ALA A 136 3.58 -31.01 -7.86
CA ALA A 136 2.18 -30.86 -8.27
C ALA A 136 1.58 -29.55 -7.74
N LEU A 137 1.78 -29.26 -6.46
CA LEU A 137 1.35 -27.99 -5.84
C LEU A 137 2.02 -26.78 -6.49
N LYS A 138 3.34 -26.86 -6.71
CA LYS A 138 4.09 -25.79 -7.38
C LYS A 138 3.51 -25.48 -8.77
N GLN A 139 3.28 -26.49 -9.58
CA GLN A 139 2.72 -26.33 -10.93
C GLN A 139 1.33 -25.71 -10.89
N GLU A 140 0.46 -26.18 -9.99
CA GLU A 140 -0.91 -25.68 -9.90
C GLU A 140 -0.95 -24.24 -9.37
N MET A 141 -0.13 -23.88 -8.37
CA MET A 141 -0.05 -22.50 -7.87
C MET A 141 0.45 -21.55 -8.97
N ILE A 142 1.47 -21.94 -9.74
CA ILE A 142 1.95 -21.14 -10.89
C ILE A 142 0.86 -21.03 -11.95
N SER A 143 0.10 -22.09 -12.22
CA SER A 143 -1.04 -22.08 -13.14
C SER A 143 -2.13 -21.10 -12.69
N ILE A 144 -2.39 -20.99 -11.37
CA ILE A 144 -3.34 -20.01 -10.83
C ILE A 144 -2.87 -18.58 -11.14
N PHE A 145 -1.61 -18.25 -10.88
CA PHE A 145 -1.08 -16.93 -11.22
C PHE A 145 -1.10 -16.64 -12.72
N SER A 146 -0.80 -17.64 -13.56
CA SER A 146 -0.82 -17.50 -15.01
C SER A 146 -2.22 -17.26 -15.59
N SER A 147 -3.27 -17.67 -14.88
CA SER A 147 -4.66 -17.49 -15.31
C SER A 147 -5.15 -16.04 -15.20
N VAL A 148 -4.47 -15.19 -14.43
CA VAL A 148 -4.90 -13.80 -14.15
C VAL A 148 -4.00 -12.74 -14.77
N GLY A 149 -2.90 -13.12 -15.41
CA GLY A 149 -1.99 -12.18 -16.06
C GLY A 149 -0.72 -12.84 -16.60
N ASP A 150 0.08 -12.06 -17.30
CA ASP A 150 1.40 -12.51 -17.75
C ASP A 150 2.34 -12.60 -16.58
N ILE A 151 2.74 -13.81 -16.20
CA ILE A 151 3.66 -14.08 -15.09
C ILE A 151 5.08 -13.53 -15.33
N ASN A 152 5.44 -13.25 -16.56
CA ASN A 152 6.74 -12.68 -16.94
C ASN A 152 6.71 -11.14 -16.96
N ASN A 153 5.53 -10.53 -16.92
CA ASN A 153 5.36 -9.09 -16.92
C ASN A 153 4.29 -8.65 -15.91
N THR A 154 4.67 -8.62 -14.65
CA THR A 154 3.80 -8.15 -13.56
C THR A 154 3.93 -6.64 -13.30
N ALA A 155 4.70 -5.89 -14.10
CA ALA A 155 4.88 -4.46 -13.94
C ALA A 155 3.57 -3.68 -14.11
N PHE A 156 3.43 -2.56 -13.41
CA PHE A 156 2.35 -1.61 -13.67
C PHE A 156 2.60 -0.88 -14.98
N GLN A 157 1.50 -0.60 -15.68
CA GLN A 157 1.55 0.09 -16.95
C GLN A 157 2.08 1.52 -16.77
N VAL A 158 3.10 1.89 -17.56
CA VAL A 158 3.56 3.26 -17.77
C VAL A 158 3.49 3.53 -19.26
N LEU A 159 2.76 4.57 -19.65
CA LEU A 159 2.61 4.95 -21.04
C LEU A 159 3.98 5.38 -21.60
N PRO A 160 4.29 5.03 -22.86
CA PRO A 160 5.54 5.45 -23.51
C PRO A 160 5.57 6.97 -23.74
N GLN A 161 4.41 7.60 -23.90
CA GLN A 161 4.24 9.04 -24.07
C GLN A 161 2.98 9.53 -23.37
N GLY A 162 3.03 10.75 -22.83
CA GLY A 162 1.92 11.36 -22.11
C GLY A 162 1.84 10.96 -20.65
N LEU A 163 0.84 11.49 -19.96
CA LEU A 163 0.66 11.30 -18.53
C LEU A 163 0.02 9.93 -18.22
N THR A 164 0.71 9.12 -17.47
CA THR A 164 0.15 7.93 -16.81
C THR A 164 -0.45 8.33 -15.47
N VAL A 165 -1.67 7.89 -15.17
CA VAL A 165 -2.33 8.15 -13.88
C VAL A 165 -2.55 6.82 -13.18
N TRP A 166 -1.98 6.66 -11.97
CA TRP A 166 -2.18 5.56 -11.05
C TRP A 166 -3.05 6.01 -9.88
N MET A 167 -4.14 5.31 -9.63
CA MET A 167 -5.01 5.54 -8.48
C MET A 167 -4.74 4.46 -7.43
N VAL A 168 -4.19 4.83 -6.26
CA VAL A 168 -3.83 3.88 -5.20
C VAL A 168 -4.94 3.82 -4.17
N VAL A 169 -5.54 2.65 -4.00
CA VAL A 169 -6.69 2.41 -3.12
C VAL A 169 -6.40 1.32 -2.08
N GLY A 170 -7.24 1.23 -1.05
CA GLY A 170 -7.13 0.21 0.01
C GLY A 170 -7.50 0.77 1.38
N VAL A 171 -7.64 -0.09 2.37
CA VAL A 171 -8.05 0.29 3.72
C VAL A 171 -6.96 1.04 4.50
N ASN A 172 -7.35 1.72 5.60
CA ASN A 172 -6.37 2.33 6.50
C ASN A 172 -5.49 1.26 7.13
N GLY A 173 -4.19 1.55 7.25
CA GLY A 173 -3.20 0.61 7.80
C GLY A 173 -2.68 -0.43 6.82
N ALA A 174 -3.23 -0.53 5.61
CA ALA A 174 -2.72 -1.44 4.57
C ALA A 174 -1.33 -1.05 4.01
N GLY A 175 -0.83 0.16 4.33
CA GLY A 175 0.48 0.61 3.87
C GLY A 175 0.46 1.47 2.60
N LYS A 176 -0.70 2.05 2.20
CA LYS A 176 -0.83 2.89 1.00
C LYS A 176 0.23 3.99 0.90
N THR A 177 0.29 4.89 1.89
CA THR A 177 1.19 6.05 1.89
C THR A 177 2.66 5.64 1.77
N THR A 178 3.07 4.60 2.50
CA THR A 178 4.42 4.03 2.40
C THR A 178 4.68 3.43 1.02
N THR A 179 3.71 2.70 0.48
CA THR A 179 3.80 2.09 -0.87
C THR A 179 3.90 3.17 -1.95
N ILE A 180 3.11 4.24 -1.87
CA ILE A 180 3.18 5.39 -2.80
C ILE A 180 4.57 6.02 -2.78
N GLY A 181 5.14 6.24 -1.58
CA GLY A 181 6.49 6.78 -1.44
C GLY A 181 7.56 5.91 -2.08
N LYS A 182 7.47 4.58 -1.90
CA LYS A 182 8.39 3.62 -2.51
C LYS A 182 8.23 3.56 -4.02
N LEU A 183 7.01 3.51 -4.54
CA LEU A 183 6.71 3.54 -5.97
C LEU A 183 7.25 4.82 -6.62
N ALA A 184 7.00 5.96 -6.00
CA ALA A 184 7.48 7.25 -6.50
C ALA A 184 9.02 7.29 -6.55
N SER A 185 9.69 6.77 -5.51
CA SER A 185 11.15 6.67 -5.48
C SER A 185 11.70 5.76 -6.59
N GLN A 186 11.11 4.58 -6.81
CA GLN A 186 11.53 3.66 -7.85
C GLN A 186 11.34 4.24 -9.26
N LEU A 187 10.20 4.91 -9.49
CA LEU A 187 9.93 5.59 -10.77
C LEU A 187 10.90 6.73 -11.02
N GLN A 188 11.16 7.56 -10.02
CA GLN A 188 12.12 8.66 -10.11
C GLN A 188 13.54 8.13 -10.39
N GLN A 189 13.98 7.06 -9.72
CA GLN A 189 15.27 6.41 -9.98
C GLN A 189 15.35 5.83 -11.39
N SER A 190 14.21 5.44 -11.99
CA SER A 190 14.16 5.02 -13.40
C SER A 190 14.09 6.17 -14.40
N GLY A 191 14.25 7.43 -13.93
CA GLY A 191 14.29 8.63 -14.77
C GLY A 191 12.92 9.19 -15.13
N LYS A 192 11.82 8.73 -14.50
CA LYS A 192 10.46 9.25 -14.72
C LYS A 192 10.22 10.52 -13.91
N LYS A 193 9.56 11.49 -14.52
CA LYS A 193 9.07 12.69 -13.83
C LYS A 193 7.75 12.39 -13.14
N VAL A 194 7.78 12.29 -11.81
CA VAL A 194 6.65 11.81 -10.99
C VAL A 194 6.04 12.95 -10.18
N MET A 195 4.71 12.98 -10.09
CA MET A 195 3.95 13.78 -9.15
C MET A 195 3.09 12.89 -8.26
N ILE A 196 2.94 13.25 -6.98
CA ILE A 196 2.00 12.63 -6.05
C ILE A 196 0.86 13.60 -5.80
N ALA A 197 -0.40 13.15 -5.82
CA ALA A 197 -1.57 13.91 -5.39
C ALA A 197 -2.08 13.40 -4.04
N ALA A 198 -2.16 14.28 -3.04
CA ALA A 198 -2.63 13.98 -1.69
C ALA A 198 -4.17 13.98 -1.63
N GLY A 199 -4.80 12.90 -2.10
CA GLY A 199 -6.26 12.76 -2.13
C GLY A 199 -6.88 12.26 -0.83
N ASP A 200 -6.12 11.85 0.20
CA ASP A 200 -6.64 11.57 1.56
C ASP A 200 -6.75 12.89 2.36
N THR A 201 -7.64 13.79 1.93
CA THR A 201 -7.81 15.15 2.49
C THR A 201 -8.35 15.17 3.92
N PHE A 202 -8.80 14.03 4.44
CA PHE A 202 -9.38 13.93 5.79
C PHE A 202 -8.34 13.65 6.88
N ARG A 203 -7.10 13.28 6.50
CA ARG A 203 -6.05 12.87 7.43
C ARG A 203 -4.83 13.75 7.33
N ALA A 204 -4.75 14.80 8.18
CA ALA A 204 -3.59 15.68 8.24
C ALA A 204 -2.26 14.92 8.47
N ALA A 205 -2.28 13.86 9.27
CA ALA A 205 -1.10 13.02 9.49
C ALA A 205 -0.69 12.23 8.24
N ALA A 206 -1.62 11.84 7.37
CA ALA A 206 -1.30 11.16 6.11
C ALA A 206 -0.66 12.14 5.12
N ASP A 207 -1.17 13.36 5.03
CA ASP A 207 -0.58 14.44 4.21
C ASP A 207 0.86 14.74 4.65
N ALA A 208 1.09 14.93 5.96
CA ALA A 208 2.43 15.15 6.50
C ALA A 208 3.38 13.98 6.19
N GLN A 209 2.91 12.73 6.33
CA GLN A 209 3.68 11.56 5.99
C GLN A 209 4.01 11.49 4.49
N LEU A 210 3.05 11.84 3.64
CA LEU A 210 3.22 11.83 2.19
C LEU A 210 4.22 12.91 1.74
N LYS A 211 4.22 14.09 2.39
CA LYS A 211 5.24 15.15 2.19
C LYS A 211 6.65 14.64 2.51
N VAL A 212 6.83 13.96 3.65
CA VAL A 212 8.14 13.37 4.00
C VAL A 212 8.59 12.35 2.94
N TRP A 213 7.67 11.53 2.42
CA TRP A 213 7.99 10.60 1.34
C TRP A 213 8.34 11.30 0.03
N SER A 214 7.61 12.38 -0.34
CA SER A 214 7.88 13.13 -1.55
C SER A 214 9.27 13.80 -1.51
N GLU A 215 9.66 14.34 -0.35
CA GLU A 215 11.00 14.91 -0.13
C GLU A 215 12.09 13.85 -0.27
N ARG A 216 11.91 12.68 0.36
CA ARG A 216 12.86 11.55 0.28
C ARG A 216 13.00 11.01 -1.15
N ALA A 217 11.90 10.93 -1.87
CA ALA A 217 11.86 10.47 -3.24
C ALA A 217 12.28 11.54 -4.26
N GLN A 218 12.45 12.79 -3.83
CA GLN A 218 12.72 13.95 -4.69
C GLN A 218 11.67 14.13 -5.80
N VAL A 219 10.40 13.92 -5.46
CA VAL A 219 9.25 14.05 -6.36
C VAL A 219 8.33 15.19 -5.92
N GLU A 220 7.59 15.78 -6.86
CA GLU A 220 6.64 16.84 -6.53
C GLU A 220 5.38 16.26 -5.90
N ILE A 221 4.86 16.95 -4.86
CA ILE A 221 3.56 16.65 -4.27
C ILE A 221 2.57 17.78 -4.57
N TYR A 222 1.34 17.41 -4.94
CA TYR A 222 0.19 18.30 -5.02
C TYR A 222 -0.71 18.08 -3.82
N SER A 223 -0.66 19.00 -2.86
CA SER A 223 -1.42 18.97 -1.60
C SER A 223 -1.94 20.37 -1.29
N PRO A 224 -3.08 20.79 -1.87
CA PRO A 224 -3.64 22.11 -1.65
C PRO A 224 -4.30 22.22 -0.27
N GLU A 225 -3.91 23.21 0.54
CA GLU A 225 -4.38 23.36 1.93
C GLU A 225 -5.89 23.71 2.03
N ASN A 226 -6.45 24.34 1.01
CA ASN A 226 -7.83 24.87 1.04
C ASN A 226 -8.84 23.97 0.30
N VAL A 227 -8.42 22.84 -0.28
CA VAL A 227 -9.30 21.94 -1.02
C VAL A 227 -9.60 20.70 -0.19
N LYS A 228 -10.85 20.59 0.30
CA LYS A 228 -11.29 19.47 1.12
C LYS A 228 -11.91 18.31 0.33
N ASP A 229 -12.40 18.56 -0.89
CA ASP A 229 -12.97 17.50 -1.75
C ASP A 229 -11.84 16.70 -2.42
N PRO A 230 -11.69 15.41 -2.08
CA PRO A 230 -10.68 14.53 -2.70
C PRO A 230 -10.76 14.50 -4.23
N SER A 231 -11.98 14.59 -4.77
CA SER A 231 -12.20 14.58 -6.22
C SER A 231 -11.71 15.85 -6.89
N ALA A 232 -11.80 17.01 -6.21
CA ALA A 232 -11.25 18.27 -6.73
C ALA A 232 -9.71 18.22 -6.73
N VAL A 233 -9.09 17.69 -5.66
CA VAL A 233 -7.63 17.47 -5.61
C VAL A 233 -7.18 16.60 -6.79
N ALA A 234 -7.86 15.49 -7.04
CA ALA A 234 -7.51 14.60 -8.14
C ALA A 234 -7.66 15.28 -9.52
N PHE A 235 -8.75 16.03 -9.72
CA PHE A 235 -9.00 16.77 -10.95
C PHE A 235 -7.89 17.79 -11.24
N GLU A 236 -7.58 18.62 -10.27
CA GLU A 236 -6.55 19.66 -10.42
C GLU A 236 -5.15 19.05 -10.58
N ALA A 237 -4.84 17.95 -9.85
CA ALA A 237 -3.58 17.25 -9.98
C ALA A 237 -3.37 16.68 -11.39
N VAL A 238 -4.40 16.07 -12.00
CA VAL A 238 -4.30 15.53 -13.36
C VAL A 238 -4.05 16.66 -14.36
N ASN A 239 -4.81 17.77 -14.29
CA ASN A 239 -4.61 18.94 -15.16
C ASN A 239 -3.19 19.52 -14.99
N LYS A 240 -2.74 19.71 -13.77
CA LYS A 240 -1.40 20.24 -13.46
C LYS A 240 -0.29 19.32 -13.95
N ALA A 241 -0.41 18.01 -13.70
CA ALA A 241 0.57 17.02 -14.13
C ALA A 241 0.68 16.97 -15.66
N GLN A 242 -0.45 17.00 -16.37
CA GLN A 242 -0.49 17.02 -17.82
C GLN A 242 0.13 18.32 -18.40
N ALA A 243 -0.26 19.50 -17.88
CA ALA A 243 0.25 20.78 -18.34
C ALA A 243 1.76 20.94 -18.12
N ARG A 244 2.33 20.30 -17.09
CA ARG A 244 3.75 20.40 -16.73
C ARG A 244 4.59 19.23 -17.25
N GLY A 245 4.01 18.36 -18.05
CA GLY A 245 4.71 17.25 -18.70
C GLY A 245 5.29 16.24 -17.69
N PHE A 246 4.50 15.80 -16.72
CA PHE A 246 4.85 14.67 -15.87
C PHE A 246 4.60 13.36 -16.61
N ASP A 247 5.45 12.35 -16.34
CA ASP A 247 5.28 11.01 -16.90
C ASP A 247 4.25 10.20 -16.11
N VAL A 248 4.28 10.33 -14.78
CA VAL A 248 3.41 9.56 -13.87
C VAL A 248 2.82 10.47 -12.80
N LEU A 249 1.50 10.36 -12.60
CA LEU A 249 0.79 10.91 -11.45
C LEU A 249 0.30 9.75 -10.58
N ILE A 250 0.68 9.74 -9.30
CA ILE A 250 0.18 8.79 -8.31
C ILE A 250 -0.82 9.51 -7.41
N VAL A 251 -2.07 9.06 -7.44
CA VAL A 251 -3.16 9.63 -6.63
C VAL A 251 -3.35 8.80 -5.37
N ASP A 252 -3.01 9.36 -4.19
CA ASP A 252 -3.35 8.77 -2.89
C ASP A 252 -4.85 8.92 -2.63
N THR A 253 -5.44 7.99 -1.90
CA THR A 253 -6.87 8.01 -1.58
C THR A 253 -7.13 7.69 -0.12
N ALA A 254 -8.28 8.13 0.38
CA ALA A 254 -8.79 7.73 1.69
C ALA A 254 -8.97 6.20 1.79
N GLY A 255 -8.91 5.68 3.02
CA GLY A 255 -9.06 4.24 3.27
C GLY A 255 -9.97 3.93 4.46
N ARG A 256 -10.95 4.79 4.75
CA ARG A 256 -11.83 4.67 5.93
C ARG A 256 -12.93 3.63 5.70
N LEU A 257 -12.69 2.39 6.12
CA LEU A 257 -13.63 1.30 5.93
C LEU A 257 -14.89 1.37 6.85
N HIS A 258 -14.86 2.18 7.92
CA HIS A 258 -15.97 2.27 8.89
C HIS A 258 -17.29 2.79 8.30
N THR A 259 -17.23 3.39 7.11
CA THR A 259 -18.38 3.81 6.30
C THR A 259 -18.19 3.31 4.87
N GLN A 260 -18.16 1.99 4.68
CA GLN A 260 -17.82 1.34 3.39
C GLN A 260 -18.57 1.93 2.20
N VAL A 261 -19.86 2.16 2.32
CA VAL A 261 -20.69 2.71 1.23
C VAL A 261 -20.21 4.10 0.80
N ASN A 262 -19.90 4.97 1.77
CA ASN A 262 -19.46 6.33 1.47
C ASN A 262 -18.05 6.34 0.84
N LEU A 263 -17.14 5.46 1.31
CA LEU A 263 -15.80 5.36 0.74
C LEU A 263 -15.84 4.91 -0.73
N MET A 264 -16.59 3.86 -1.03
CA MET A 264 -16.67 3.34 -2.41
C MET A 264 -17.28 4.37 -3.36
N GLU A 265 -18.31 5.11 -2.93
CA GLU A 265 -18.89 6.18 -3.76
C GLU A 265 -17.93 7.37 -3.96
N GLU A 266 -17.17 7.73 -2.92
CA GLU A 266 -16.12 8.76 -3.02
C GLU A 266 -15.04 8.35 -4.03
N LEU A 267 -14.55 7.12 -3.94
CA LEU A 267 -13.54 6.59 -4.86
C LEU A 267 -14.07 6.48 -6.31
N LYS A 268 -15.32 6.04 -6.50
CA LYS A 268 -15.99 6.06 -7.81
C LYS A 268 -16.13 7.47 -8.37
N LYS A 269 -16.48 8.46 -7.51
CA LYS A 269 -16.55 9.87 -7.90
C LYS A 269 -15.18 10.35 -8.35
N MET A 270 -14.13 10.07 -7.58
CA MET A 270 -12.75 10.44 -7.92
C MET A 270 -12.33 9.84 -9.26
N LYS A 271 -12.56 8.55 -9.48
CA LYS A 271 -12.28 7.88 -10.76
C LYS A 271 -12.99 8.56 -11.92
N ARG A 272 -14.30 8.84 -11.79
CA ARG A 272 -15.08 9.56 -12.82
C ARG A 272 -14.55 10.95 -13.12
N VAL A 273 -14.07 11.65 -12.11
CA VAL A 273 -13.51 13.01 -12.25
C VAL A 273 -12.16 12.98 -12.96
N ILE A 274 -11.31 12.01 -12.67
CA ILE A 274 -10.06 11.76 -13.41
C ILE A 274 -10.37 11.50 -14.90
N GLN A 275 -11.38 10.68 -15.19
CA GLN A 275 -11.82 10.37 -16.56
C GLN A 275 -12.36 11.56 -17.35
N LYS A 276 -12.85 12.61 -16.66
CA LYS A 276 -13.26 13.85 -17.36
C LYS A 276 -12.08 14.64 -17.92
N VAL A 277 -10.90 14.51 -17.32
CA VAL A 277 -9.68 15.17 -17.79
C VAL A 277 -8.95 14.31 -18.81
N ASN A 278 -8.85 13.01 -18.53
CA ASN A 278 -8.22 12.03 -19.41
C ASN A 278 -9.10 10.78 -19.47
N VAL A 279 -9.75 10.56 -20.59
CA VAL A 279 -10.77 9.52 -20.81
C VAL A 279 -10.22 8.11 -20.54
N THR A 280 -8.93 7.87 -20.78
CA THR A 280 -8.28 6.59 -20.54
C THR A 280 -7.76 6.39 -19.11
N ALA A 281 -7.71 7.47 -18.32
CA ALA A 281 -7.25 7.41 -16.95
C ALA A 281 -8.38 7.02 -15.97
N PRO A 282 -8.06 6.47 -14.79
CA PRO A 282 -6.73 6.03 -14.38
C PRO A 282 -6.29 4.80 -15.18
N HIS A 283 -5.01 4.77 -15.57
CA HIS A 283 -4.43 3.66 -16.35
C HIS A 283 -4.20 2.42 -15.47
N GLU A 284 -4.00 2.65 -14.17
CA GLU A 284 -3.96 1.61 -13.15
C GLU A 284 -4.81 2.03 -11.94
N VAL A 285 -5.61 1.09 -11.44
CA VAL A 285 -6.24 1.15 -10.12
C VAL A 285 -5.54 0.11 -9.26
N ILE A 286 -4.64 0.59 -8.40
CA ILE A 286 -3.71 -0.24 -7.62
C ILE A 286 -4.30 -0.45 -6.23
N LEU A 287 -4.62 -1.68 -5.88
CA LEU A 287 -5.10 -2.03 -4.56
C LEU A 287 -3.94 -2.45 -3.65
N VAL A 288 -3.80 -1.76 -2.53
CA VAL A 288 -2.82 -2.12 -1.49
C VAL A 288 -3.51 -2.90 -0.38
N LEU A 289 -3.04 -4.12 -0.12
CA LEU A 289 -3.57 -5.03 0.91
C LEU A 289 -2.48 -5.41 1.91
N ASP A 290 -2.87 -5.53 3.17
CA ASP A 290 -2.02 -6.09 4.23
C ASP A 290 -2.15 -7.62 4.23
N ALA A 291 -1.06 -8.35 3.99
CA ALA A 291 -1.06 -9.81 4.00
C ALA A 291 -1.52 -10.40 5.33
N ASN A 292 -1.25 -9.73 6.45
CA ASN A 292 -1.68 -10.18 7.77
C ASN A 292 -3.21 -10.16 7.96
N SER A 293 -3.95 -9.50 7.07
CA SER A 293 -5.41 -9.51 7.11
C SER A 293 -6.04 -10.86 6.71
N GLY A 294 -5.27 -11.78 6.11
CA GLY A 294 -5.74 -13.12 5.75
C GLY A 294 -6.98 -13.07 4.86
N GLN A 295 -8.00 -13.87 5.19
CA GLN A 295 -9.28 -13.92 4.44
C GLN A 295 -9.96 -12.56 4.27
N ASN A 296 -9.79 -11.63 5.23
CA ASN A 296 -10.33 -10.28 5.10
C ASN A 296 -9.70 -9.51 3.92
N ALA A 297 -8.45 -9.80 3.56
CA ALA A 297 -7.82 -9.21 2.38
C ALA A 297 -8.51 -9.64 1.09
N LEU A 298 -8.96 -10.90 0.98
CA LEU A 298 -9.70 -11.40 -0.18
C LEU A 298 -11.06 -10.70 -0.30
N ILE A 299 -11.78 -10.54 0.81
CA ILE A 299 -13.06 -9.82 0.84
C ILE A 299 -12.86 -8.36 0.41
N GLN A 300 -11.82 -7.70 0.91
CA GLN A 300 -11.47 -6.35 0.48
C GLN A 300 -11.15 -6.30 -1.01
N ALA A 301 -10.33 -7.24 -1.50
CA ALA A 301 -9.97 -7.31 -2.91
C ALA A 301 -11.21 -7.41 -3.81
N GLU A 302 -12.14 -8.27 -3.47
CA GLU A 302 -13.40 -8.42 -4.19
C GLU A 302 -14.24 -7.14 -4.19
N GLN A 303 -14.43 -6.52 -3.02
CA GLN A 303 -15.22 -5.28 -2.87
C GLN A 303 -14.62 -4.12 -3.68
N PHE A 304 -13.30 -3.90 -3.56
CA PHE A 304 -12.62 -2.84 -4.32
C PHE A 304 -12.64 -3.12 -5.82
N HIS A 305 -12.47 -4.39 -6.24
CA HIS A 305 -12.49 -4.76 -7.64
C HIS A 305 -13.87 -4.54 -8.26
N GLN A 306 -14.94 -4.99 -7.61
CA GLN A 306 -16.31 -4.77 -8.06
C GLN A 306 -16.66 -3.28 -8.15
N ALA A 307 -16.19 -2.46 -7.22
CA ALA A 307 -16.49 -1.03 -7.18
C ALA A 307 -15.69 -0.20 -8.20
N LEU A 308 -14.42 -0.54 -8.43
CA LEU A 308 -13.47 0.33 -9.12
C LEU A 308 -12.78 -0.31 -10.33
N GLY A 309 -12.88 -1.62 -10.52
CA GLY A 309 -12.12 -2.34 -11.54
C GLY A 309 -10.62 -2.28 -11.26
N VAL A 310 -10.20 -2.86 -10.13
CA VAL A 310 -8.78 -2.98 -9.74
C VAL A 310 -7.99 -3.69 -10.85
N THR A 311 -6.85 -3.14 -11.23
CA THR A 311 -5.99 -3.67 -12.31
C THR A 311 -4.80 -4.46 -11.80
N GLY A 312 -4.45 -4.29 -10.52
CA GLY A 312 -3.37 -5.02 -9.89
C GLY A 312 -3.30 -4.79 -8.39
N VAL A 313 -2.70 -5.74 -7.71
CA VAL A 313 -2.58 -5.76 -6.24
C VAL A 313 -1.14 -5.64 -5.81
N ILE A 314 -0.92 -4.86 -4.75
CA ILE A 314 0.32 -4.84 -3.97
C ILE A 314 0.03 -5.44 -2.61
N LEU A 315 0.73 -6.52 -2.27
CA LEU A 315 0.66 -7.12 -0.93
C LEU A 315 1.79 -6.58 -0.06
N THR A 316 1.44 -5.98 1.06
CA THR A 316 2.40 -5.42 2.03
C THR A 316 2.59 -6.34 3.22
N LYS A 317 3.65 -6.10 4.01
CA LYS A 317 3.94 -6.79 5.28
C LYS A 317 4.11 -8.30 5.15
N MET A 318 4.65 -8.74 4.01
CA MET A 318 4.88 -10.16 3.74
C MET A 318 6.01 -10.72 4.62
N ASP A 319 6.94 -9.89 5.06
CA ASP A 319 8.16 -10.23 5.81
C ASP A 319 7.92 -10.72 7.26
N GLY A 320 6.74 -10.62 7.75
CA GLY A 320 6.37 -11.12 9.10
C GLY A 320 5.14 -12.00 9.05
N SER A 321 4.61 -12.24 7.85
CA SER A 321 3.33 -12.91 7.69
C SER A 321 3.48 -14.43 7.66
N ALA A 322 2.68 -15.11 8.46
CA ALA A 322 2.40 -16.54 8.31
C ALA A 322 1.29 -16.80 7.26
N LYS A 323 0.71 -15.73 6.70
CA LYS A 323 -0.49 -15.74 5.85
C LYS A 323 -0.20 -15.49 4.36
N GLY A 324 0.96 -15.95 3.87
CA GLY A 324 1.34 -15.77 2.46
C GLY A 324 0.40 -16.39 1.44
N GLY A 325 -0.47 -17.33 1.85
CA GLY A 325 -1.53 -17.90 1.01
C GLY A 325 -2.48 -16.87 0.40
N VAL A 326 -2.62 -15.70 1.04
CA VAL A 326 -3.40 -14.56 0.51
C VAL A 326 -3.00 -14.19 -0.92
N ALA A 327 -1.70 -14.28 -1.28
CA ALA A 327 -1.26 -13.99 -2.65
C ALA A 327 -1.92 -14.91 -3.68
N ILE A 328 -1.98 -16.21 -3.36
CA ILE A 328 -2.59 -17.23 -4.22
C ILE A 328 -4.12 -17.05 -4.25
N GLY A 329 -4.73 -16.76 -3.07
CA GLY A 329 -6.17 -16.51 -2.96
C GLY A 329 -6.62 -15.26 -3.75
N VAL A 330 -5.84 -14.19 -3.76
CA VAL A 330 -6.12 -12.99 -4.57
C VAL A 330 -6.17 -13.36 -6.05
N ALA A 331 -5.23 -14.16 -6.53
CA ALA A 331 -5.20 -14.61 -7.93
C ALA A 331 -6.32 -15.63 -8.20
N GLY A 332 -6.48 -16.66 -7.37
CA GLY A 332 -7.38 -17.78 -7.64
C GLY A 332 -8.85 -17.50 -7.35
N ASP A 333 -9.17 -16.84 -6.23
CA ASP A 333 -10.55 -16.58 -5.81
C ASP A 333 -11.12 -15.29 -6.40
N VAL A 334 -10.31 -14.22 -6.44
CA VAL A 334 -10.74 -12.89 -6.89
C VAL A 334 -10.42 -12.64 -8.37
N GLY A 335 -9.42 -13.33 -8.92
CA GLY A 335 -9.01 -13.18 -10.32
C GLY A 335 -8.18 -11.91 -10.57
N LEU A 336 -7.41 -11.46 -9.58
CA LEU A 336 -6.59 -10.25 -9.67
C LEU A 336 -5.10 -10.58 -9.72
N PRO A 337 -4.32 -9.93 -10.61
CA PRO A 337 -2.88 -10.12 -10.63
C PRO A 337 -2.22 -9.44 -9.43
N VAL A 338 -1.38 -10.19 -8.70
CA VAL A 338 -0.43 -9.62 -7.74
C VAL A 338 0.75 -9.09 -8.55
N LYS A 339 1.02 -7.79 -8.46
CA LYS A 339 2.07 -7.14 -9.25
C LYS A 339 3.33 -6.84 -8.44
N MET A 340 3.17 -6.52 -7.16
CA MET A 340 4.30 -6.25 -6.27
C MET A 340 4.04 -6.77 -4.85
N ILE A 341 5.13 -6.99 -4.11
CA ILE A 341 5.11 -7.37 -2.69
C ILE A 341 6.03 -6.49 -1.88
N GLY A 342 5.58 -6.12 -0.68
CA GLY A 342 6.36 -5.40 0.32
C GLY A 342 6.89 -6.38 1.37
N VAL A 343 8.21 -6.48 1.47
CA VAL A 343 8.93 -7.42 2.35
C VAL A 343 9.80 -6.70 3.38
N GLY A 344 9.48 -5.45 3.70
CA GLY A 344 10.19 -4.63 4.68
C GLY A 344 9.95 -3.13 4.48
N GLU A 345 10.76 -2.28 5.11
CA GLU A 345 10.54 -0.84 5.19
C GLU A 345 11.33 -0.01 4.17
N ALA A 346 12.45 -0.53 3.62
CA ALA A 346 13.26 0.18 2.64
C ALA A 346 12.57 0.30 1.27
N VAL A 347 13.03 1.21 0.42
CA VAL A 347 12.48 1.39 -0.94
C VAL A 347 12.61 0.10 -1.75
N GLU A 348 13.74 -0.57 -1.61
CA GLU A 348 14.11 -1.81 -2.29
C GLU A 348 13.30 -3.02 -1.80
N ASP A 349 12.65 -2.90 -0.62
CA ASP A 349 11.78 -3.94 -0.07
C ASP A 349 10.40 -3.98 -0.73
N LEU A 350 10.06 -3.03 -1.58
CA LEU A 350 8.94 -3.13 -2.50
C LEU A 350 9.45 -3.76 -3.80
N ARG A 351 9.15 -5.04 -3.97
CA ARG A 351 9.69 -5.87 -5.07
C ARG A 351 8.61 -6.21 -6.08
N THR A 352 8.99 -6.27 -7.35
CA THR A 352 8.13 -6.85 -8.40
C THR A 352 7.81 -8.29 -8.04
N PHE A 353 6.56 -8.69 -8.19
CA PHE A 353 6.12 -10.03 -7.87
C PHE A 353 6.55 -11.01 -8.96
N SER A 354 7.27 -12.06 -8.57
CA SER A 354 7.57 -13.21 -9.41
C SER A 354 6.80 -14.41 -8.87
N PRO A 355 5.80 -14.92 -9.58
CA PRO A 355 5.05 -16.09 -9.14
C PRO A 355 5.95 -17.30 -8.86
N THR A 356 6.94 -17.55 -9.72
CA THR A 356 7.85 -18.68 -9.56
C THR A 356 8.69 -18.55 -8.29
N ASP A 357 9.35 -17.38 -8.09
CA ASP A 357 10.19 -17.15 -6.91
C ASP A 357 9.36 -17.15 -5.63
N PHE A 358 8.12 -16.62 -5.69
CA PHE A 358 7.21 -16.64 -4.56
C PHE A 358 6.82 -18.07 -4.17
N VAL A 359 6.38 -18.89 -5.13
CA VAL A 359 5.99 -20.29 -4.88
C VAL A 359 7.18 -21.10 -4.36
N ASP A 360 8.39 -20.90 -4.93
CA ASP A 360 9.61 -21.54 -4.44
C ASP A 360 10.00 -21.09 -3.02
N SER A 361 9.64 -19.88 -2.63
CA SER A 361 9.93 -19.37 -1.29
C SER A 361 8.98 -19.90 -0.19
N ILE A 362 7.80 -20.40 -0.54
CA ILE A 362 6.81 -20.91 0.42
C ILE A 362 6.71 -22.44 0.46
N LEU A 363 7.21 -23.11 -0.55
CA LEU A 363 7.34 -24.58 -0.64
C LEU A 363 8.75 -25.04 -0.28
#